data_4f10507c137094dd5de68d5095d63b50
#
_entry.id   4f10507c137094dd5de68d5095d63b50
#
_cell.length_a   1.000
_cell.length_b   1.000
_cell.length_c   1.000
_cell.angle_alpha   90.00
_cell.angle_beta   90.00
_cell.angle_gamma   90.00
#
_symmetry.space_group_name_H-M   'P 1'
#
loop_
_entity.id
_entity.type
_entity.pdbx_description
1 polymer ?
#
loop_
_entity_poly.entity_id
_entity_poly.type
_entity_poly.pdbx_seq_one_letter_code
_entity_poly.pdbx_strand_id
1 'polypeptide(L)'
;NSLLNEDGEIQSKAAFNATDESTEDLKSNYIYQAIAELSDKQRVAFTLNKLENLSYKEISDVMQLSLSSIESLIHRAKLNLQKSLYVKFKKLN
;
A
#
# COMPACT_ATOMS: atom_id res chain seq x y z
N ASN A 1 -9.94 -18.00 8.89
CA ASN A 1 -9.90 -17.97 8.54
C ASN A 1 -10.09 -17.77 8.24
N SER A 2 -10.58 -17.63 8.37
CA SER A 2 -10.76 -17.43 8.00
C SER A 2 -11.02 -17.12 7.63
N LEU A 3 -11.53 -16.96 7.84
CA LEU A 3 -11.74 -16.68 7.45
C LEU A 3 -12.11 -16.70 7.25
N LEU A 4 -12.54 -16.71 7.84
CA LEU A 4 -12.78 -16.83 7.71
C LEU A 4 -13.04 -16.74 7.61
N ASN A 5 -13.53 -16.63 8.01
CA ASN A 5 -13.78 -16.69 7.94
C ASN A 5 -14.01 -16.78 7.91
N GLU A 6 -14.33 -16.76 8.51
CA GLU A 6 -14.44 -16.96 8.47
C GLU A 6 -14.64 -17.04 8.17
N ASP A 7 -15.22 -16.89 8.66
CA ASP A 7 -15.28 -16.98 8.30
C ASP A 7 -15.19 -16.84 7.88
N GLY A 8 -15.53 -16.74 8.11
CA GLY A 8 -15.24 -16.58 7.76
C GLY A 8 -15.22 -16.18 7.21
N GLU A 9 -15.49 -15.89 7.37
CA GLU A 9 -15.38 -15.56 6.79
C GLU A 9 -15.14 -15.07 6.37
N ILE A 10 -15.37 -14.96 6.46
CA ILE A 10 -15.09 -14.52 6.02
C ILE A 10 -15.02 -14.12 5.70
N GLN A 11 -15.12 -13.89 5.78
CA GLN A 11 -15.04 -13.47 5.34
C GLN A 11 -14.99 -12.98 4.89
N SER A 12 -15.16 -12.71 4.86
CA SER A 12 -15.15 -12.18 4.27
C SER A 12 -15.13 -11.80 3.80
N LYS A 13 -15.04 -11.29 3.73
CA LYS A 13 -15.25 -10.95 3.00
C LYS A 13 -15.48 -11.55 2.23
N ALA A 14 -15.78 -11.89 2.41
CA ALA A 14 -15.95 -12.54 1.67
C ALA A 14 -16.37 -12.77 0.80
N ALA A 15 -16.89 -13.29 0.93
CA ALA A 15 -17.08 -13.49 -0.36
C ALA A 15 -17.57 -12.32 -0.91
N PHE A 16 -16.85 -11.58 -1.17
CA PHE A 16 -17.33 -10.48 -1.73
C PHE A 16 -17.68 -10.70 -3.16
N ASN A 17 -18.53 -9.94 -3.64
CA ASN A 17 -19.11 -10.15 -4.92
C ASN A 17 -18.30 -9.54 -5.98
N ALA A 18 -17.49 -10.31 -6.57
CA ALA A 18 -16.53 -9.83 -7.55
C ALA A 18 -17.20 -9.23 -8.77
N THR A 19 -18.37 -9.70 -9.09
CA THR A 19 -19.03 -9.18 -10.28
C THR A 19 -19.49 -7.75 -10.12
N ASP A 20 -19.61 -7.32 -8.88
CA ASP A 20 -20.04 -5.96 -8.62
C ASP A 20 -18.90 -5.06 -8.22
N GLU A 21 -17.70 -5.52 -8.44
CA GLU A 21 -16.54 -4.72 -8.08
C GLU A 21 -16.48 -3.46 -8.90
N SER A 22 -16.45 -2.31 -8.25
CA SER A 22 -16.44 -1.04 -8.94
C SER A 22 -15.02 -0.69 -9.39
N THR A 23 -14.93 0.30 -10.26
CA THR A 23 -13.63 0.83 -10.65
C THR A 23 -12.86 1.34 -9.45
N GLU A 24 -13.57 1.90 -8.47
CA GLU A 24 -12.92 2.37 -7.25
C GLU A 24 -12.27 1.22 -6.49
N ASP A 25 -12.95 0.08 -6.41
CA ASP A 25 -12.39 -1.09 -5.74
C ASP A 25 -11.16 -1.61 -6.47
N LEU A 26 -11.19 -1.62 -7.80
CA LEU A 26 -10.03 -2.02 -8.58
C LEU A 26 -8.86 -1.09 -8.35
N LYS A 27 -9.12 0.22 -8.32
CA LYS A 27 -8.06 1.18 -8.07
C LYS A 27 -7.45 0.99 -6.68
N SER A 28 -8.29 0.75 -5.67
CA SER A 28 -7.78 0.49 -4.33
C SER A 28 -6.90 -0.76 -4.31
N ASN A 29 -7.33 -1.82 -4.97
CA ASN A 29 -6.55 -3.05 -5.05
C ASN A 29 -5.21 -2.81 -5.72
N TYR A 30 -5.19 -2.04 -6.79
CA TYR A 30 -3.95 -1.73 -7.49
C TYR A 30 -3.00 -0.93 -6.60
N ILE A 31 -3.54 -0.01 -5.79
CA ILE A 31 -2.71 0.78 -4.88
C ILE A 31 -2.06 -0.13 -3.84
N TYR A 32 -2.83 -1.04 -3.24
CA TYR A 32 -2.27 -1.96 -2.26
C TYR A 32 -1.25 -2.90 -2.88
N GLN A 33 -1.50 -3.37 -4.11
CA GLN A 33 -0.53 -4.20 -4.81
C GLN A 33 0.77 -3.44 -5.07
N ALA A 34 0.64 -2.19 -5.50
CA ALA A 34 1.82 -1.37 -5.79
C ALA A 34 2.64 -1.13 -4.53
N ILE A 35 1.98 -0.89 -3.40
CA ILE A 35 2.69 -0.71 -2.13
C ILE A 35 3.41 -1.99 -1.75
N ALA A 36 2.77 -3.15 -1.96
CA ALA A 36 3.40 -4.43 -1.63
C ALA A 36 4.63 -4.70 -2.48
N GLU A 37 4.71 -4.10 -3.67
CA GLU A 37 5.85 -4.29 -4.57
C GLU A 37 7.06 -3.43 -4.20
N LEU A 38 6.90 -2.48 -3.30
CA LEU A 38 8.03 -1.65 -2.85
C LEU A 38 9.03 -2.49 -2.08
N SER A 39 10.29 -2.04 -2.05
CA SER A 39 11.26 -2.68 -1.19
C SER A 39 10.82 -2.54 0.26
N ASP A 40 11.33 -3.41 1.13
CA ASP A 40 10.89 -3.44 2.53
C ASP A 40 11.01 -2.08 3.20
N LYS A 41 12.17 -1.43 3.07
CA LYS A 41 12.38 -0.15 3.74
C LYS A 41 11.52 0.96 3.15
N GLN A 42 11.36 0.95 1.83
CA GLN A 42 10.49 1.94 1.18
C GLN A 42 9.04 1.75 1.63
N ARG A 43 8.60 0.50 1.70
CA ARG A 43 7.23 0.21 2.09
C ARG A 43 6.97 0.64 3.53
N VAL A 44 7.89 0.30 4.44
CA VAL A 44 7.73 0.66 5.83
C VAL A 44 7.67 2.18 6.00
N ALA A 45 8.65 2.90 5.42
CA ALA A 45 8.69 4.35 5.55
C ALA A 45 7.45 5.00 4.96
N PHE A 46 7.05 4.55 3.78
CA PHE A 46 5.88 5.11 3.11
C PHE A 46 4.60 4.85 3.91
N THR A 47 4.45 3.62 4.39
CA THR A 47 3.26 3.24 5.15
C THR A 47 3.17 4.01 6.45
N LEU A 48 4.27 4.14 7.17
CA LEU A 48 4.27 4.89 8.41
C LEU A 48 3.87 6.36 8.18
N ASN A 49 4.32 6.92 7.07
CA ASN A 49 4.00 8.32 6.77
C ASN A 49 2.56 8.50 6.30
N LYS A 50 2.12 7.69 5.34
CA LYS A 50 0.84 7.92 4.67
C LYS A 50 -0.35 7.27 5.36
N LEU A 51 -0.15 6.12 5.98
CA LEU A 51 -1.25 5.41 6.63
C LEU A 51 -1.29 5.66 8.13
N GLU A 52 -0.13 5.78 8.77
CA GLU A 52 -0.06 6.01 10.20
C GLU A 52 0.13 7.48 10.55
N ASN A 53 0.32 8.32 9.57
CA ASN A 53 0.43 9.77 9.73
C ASN A 53 1.61 10.20 10.58
N LEU A 54 2.70 9.43 10.57
CA LEU A 54 3.91 9.82 11.29
C LEU A 54 4.68 10.86 10.49
N SER A 55 5.33 11.76 11.19
CA SER A 55 6.23 12.72 10.56
C SER A 55 7.51 12.01 10.14
N TYR A 56 8.26 12.65 9.24
CA TYR A 56 9.54 12.10 8.83
C TYR A 56 10.47 11.92 10.01
N LYS A 57 10.44 12.85 10.96
CA LYS A 57 11.29 12.74 12.14
C LYS A 57 10.88 11.55 13.00
N GLU A 58 9.59 11.34 13.17
CA GLU A 58 9.10 10.19 13.92
C GLU A 58 9.50 8.89 13.24
N ILE A 59 9.42 8.86 11.91
CA ILE A 59 9.81 7.66 11.16
C ILE A 59 11.32 7.44 11.30
N SER A 60 12.09 8.51 11.27
CA SER A 60 13.53 8.43 11.48
C SER A 60 13.84 7.76 12.82
N ASP A 61 13.11 8.15 13.86
CA ASP A 61 13.30 7.55 15.18
C ASP A 61 12.89 6.09 15.20
N VAL A 62 11.74 5.77 14.62
CA VAL A 62 11.22 4.40 14.61
C VAL A 62 12.14 3.47 13.84
N MET A 63 12.58 3.90 12.66
CA MET A 63 13.40 3.05 11.79
C MET A 63 14.89 3.12 12.11
N GLN A 64 15.27 4.04 12.97
CA GLN A 64 16.68 4.22 13.34
C GLN A 64 17.53 4.56 12.13
N LEU A 65 17.02 5.45 11.30
CA LEU A 65 17.70 5.94 10.11
C LEU A 65 17.74 7.45 10.17
N SER A 66 18.65 8.04 9.41
CA SER A 66 18.75 9.50 9.38
C SER A 66 17.53 10.10 8.68
N LEU A 67 17.24 11.36 9.00
CA LEU A 67 16.14 12.05 8.38
C LEU A 67 16.28 12.07 6.86
N SER A 68 17.51 12.30 6.37
CA SER A 68 17.72 12.35 4.94
C SER A 68 17.50 10.97 4.30
N SER A 69 17.80 9.89 5.02
CA SER A 69 17.50 8.55 4.52
C SER A 69 16.00 8.34 4.39
N ILE A 70 15.23 8.82 5.37
CA ILE A 70 13.77 8.70 5.32
C ILE A 70 13.22 9.51 4.15
N GLU A 71 13.72 10.71 3.94
CA GLU A 71 13.29 11.54 2.80
C GLU A 71 13.54 10.81 1.48
N SER A 72 14.71 10.20 1.34
CA SER A 72 15.05 9.45 0.14
C SER A 72 14.16 8.24 -0.05
N LEU A 73 13.92 7.49 1.04
CA LEU A 73 13.08 6.31 0.97
C LEU A 73 11.67 6.64 0.52
N ILE A 74 11.09 7.70 1.09
CA ILE A 74 9.73 8.08 0.76
C ILE A 74 9.67 8.63 -0.65
N HIS A 75 10.68 9.41 -1.06
CA HIS A 75 10.73 9.93 -2.42
C HIS A 75 10.77 8.79 -3.44
N ARG A 76 11.63 7.81 -3.21
CA ARG A 76 11.73 6.65 -4.10
C ARG A 76 10.46 5.82 -4.09
N ALA A 77 9.85 5.68 -2.92
CA ALA A 77 8.59 4.95 -2.83
C ALA A 77 7.53 5.61 -3.71
N LYS A 78 7.43 6.93 -3.65
CA LYS A 78 6.46 7.66 -4.47
C LYS A 78 6.73 7.47 -5.96
N LEU A 79 7.99 7.55 -6.37
CA LEU A 79 8.33 7.34 -7.78
C LEU A 79 7.98 5.93 -8.24
N ASN A 80 8.32 4.94 -7.42
CA ASN A 80 8.02 3.56 -7.78
C ASN A 80 6.53 3.28 -7.80
N LEU A 81 5.79 3.91 -6.89
CA LEU A 81 4.33 3.79 -6.88
C LEU A 81 3.73 4.42 -8.13
N GLN A 82 4.21 5.58 -8.54
CA GLN A 82 3.72 6.23 -9.74
C GLN A 82 3.91 5.34 -10.96
N LYS A 83 5.08 4.75 -11.10
CA LYS A 83 5.37 3.87 -12.22
C LYS A 83 4.48 2.64 -12.21
N SER A 84 4.36 2.01 -11.06
CA SER A 84 3.57 0.79 -10.94
C SER A 84 2.10 1.08 -11.21
N LEU A 85 1.58 2.15 -10.63
CA LEU A 85 0.17 2.51 -10.79
C LEU A 85 -0.14 2.94 -12.20
N TYR A 86 0.80 3.62 -12.86
CA TYR A 86 0.58 3.99 -14.26
C TYR A 86 0.30 2.75 -15.10
N VAL A 87 1.13 1.72 -14.92
CA VAL A 87 0.98 0.47 -15.68
C VAL A 87 -0.34 -0.21 -15.33
N LYS A 88 -0.66 -0.28 -14.03
CA LYS A 88 -1.87 -0.97 -13.59
C LYS A 88 -3.14 -0.24 -14.03
N PHE A 89 -3.17 1.08 -13.88
CA PHE A 89 -4.35 1.86 -14.25
C PHE A 89 -4.56 1.88 -15.74
N LYS A 90 -3.49 1.78 -16.51
CA LYS A 90 -3.59 1.74 -17.95
C LYS A 90 -4.42 0.55 -18.43
N LYS A 91 -4.42 -0.53 -17.64
CA LYS A 91 -5.19 -1.73 -17.98
C LYS A 91 -6.69 -1.53 -17.80
N LEU A 92 -7.10 -0.48 -17.11
CA LEU A 92 -8.51 -0.20 -16.90
C LEU A 92 -9.16 0.51 -18.08
N ASN A 93 -8.39 0.99 -19.02
CA ASN A 93 -8.92 1.73 -20.19
C ASN A 93 -9.07 0.87 -21.40
#